data_6cd745a7eb6def33a90764a840ec87a9
#
_entry.id   6cd745a7eb6def33a90764a840ec87a9
#
_cell.length_a   1.000
_cell.length_b   1.000
_cell.length_c   1.000
_cell.angle_alpha   90.00
_cell.angle_beta   90.00
_cell.angle_gamma   90.00
#
_symmetry.space_group_name_H-M   'P 1'
#
loop_
_entity.id
_entity.type
_entity.pdbx_description
1 polymer ?
#
loop_
_entity_poly.entity_id
_entity_poly.type
_entity_poly.pdbx_seq_one_letter_code
_entity_poly.pdbx_strand_id
1 'polypeptide(L)'
;KLEKKIVSRRVEQLRQEGVDFHTCVNVGIDLSVKELQKSFDAVLLAIGAQNARKLTTEGNDLNGVHYAMDFLPQCNRGVSGDSIPEDEKIYSGNKLAIILGGGFTAADCLGNINRQGAKPNVRQFELVNMEPRPTPVHEEANTDCRANILTEALIDDGEGNVKALQGITVEWKKKNGEII
;
A
#
# COMPACT_ATOMS: atom_id res chain seq x y z
N LYS A 1 0.04 -7.77 -10.05
CA LYS A 1 -1.34 -8.25 -9.84
C LYS A 1 -1.50 -9.65 -10.42
N LEU A 2 -2.14 -10.55 -9.67
CA LEU A 2 -2.41 -11.91 -10.15
C LEU A 2 -3.44 -11.87 -11.30
N GLU A 3 -3.23 -12.68 -12.35
CA GLU A 3 -4.16 -12.74 -13.47
C GLU A 3 -5.55 -13.21 -13.01
N LYS A 4 -6.61 -12.58 -13.52
CA LYS A 4 -8.00 -12.88 -13.14
C LYS A 4 -8.35 -14.35 -13.35
N LYS A 5 -7.85 -14.99 -14.41
CA LYS A 5 -8.10 -16.43 -14.68
C LYS A 5 -7.62 -17.34 -13.54
N ILE A 6 -6.52 -16.99 -12.87
CA ILE A 6 -5.98 -17.76 -11.74
C ILE A 6 -6.90 -17.58 -10.52
N VAL A 7 -7.33 -16.35 -10.25
CA VAL A 7 -8.29 -16.07 -9.17
C VAL A 7 -9.60 -16.79 -9.41
N SER A 8 -10.17 -16.69 -10.61
CA SER A 8 -11.43 -17.37 -10.97
C SER A 8 -11.34 -18.89 -10.81
N ARG A 9 -10.23 -19.48 -11.24
CA ARG A 9 -9.98 -20.92 -11.06
C ARG A 9 -9.98 -21.32 -9.58
N ARG A 10 -9.34 -20.51 -8.71
CA ARG A 10 -9.29 -20.80 -7.26
C ARG A 10 -10.66 -20.64 -6.61
N VAL A 11 -11.43 -19.62 -6.98
CA VAL A 11 -12.79 -19.41 -6.48
C VAL A 11 -13.68 -20.58 -6.90
N GLU A 12 -13.58 -21.05 -8.15
CA GLU A 12 -14.35 -22.19 -8.63
C GLU A 12 -13.96 -23.48 -7.90
N GLN A 13 -12.70 -23.72 -7.66
CA GLN A 13 -12.23 -24.85 -6.86
C GLN A 13 -12.85 -24.82 -5.45
N LEU A 14 -12.84 -23.68 -4.77
CA LEU A 14 -13.43 -23.53 -3.45
C LEU A 14 -14.94 -23.81 -3.44
N ARG A 15 -15.67 -23.37 -4.49
CA ARG A 15 -17.09 -23.69 -4.64
C ARG A 15 -17.33 -25.20 -4.77
N GLN A 16 -16.49 -25.89 -5.54
CA GLN A 16 -16.56 -27.34 -5.70
C GLN A 16 -16.22 -28.09 -4.39
N GLU A 17 -15.42 -27.49 -3.53
CA GLU A 17 -15.10 -27.97 -2.18
C GLU A 17 -16.23 -27.65 -1.16
N GLY A 18 -17.32 -26.99 -1.58
CA GLY A 18 -18.49 -26.69 -0.75
C GLY A 18 -18.43 -25.34 -0.03
N VAL A 19 -17.56 -24.43 -0.47
CA VAL A 19 -17.51 -23.06 0.10
C VAL A 19 -18.59 -22.19 -0.55
N ASP A 20 -19.48 -21.65 0.27
CA ASP A 20 -20.47 -20.67 -0.15
C ASP A 20 -19.90 -19.24 -0.07
N PHE A 21 -20.07 -18.48 -1.15
CA PHE A 21 -19.65 -17.09 -1.23
C PHE A 21 -20.86 -16.15 -1.19
N HIS A 22 -20.96 -15.34 -0.15
CA HIS A 22 -21.95 -14.28 -0.03
C HIS A 22 -21.26 -12.92 -0.23
N THR A 23 -21.42 -12.36 -1.43
CA THR A 23 -20.86 -11.03 -1.76
C THR A 23 -21.90 -9.94 -1.52
N CYS A 24 -21.42 -8.67 -1.47
CA CYS A 24 -22.25 -7.50 -1.18
C CYS A 24 -22.97 -7.56 0.19
N VAL A 25 -22.37 -8.26 1.15
CA VAL A 25 -22.87 -8.35 2.53
C VAL A 25 -21.91 -7.63 3.46
N ASN A 26 -22.39 -6.61 4.13
CA ASN A 26 -21.63 -5.87 5.12
C ASN A 26 -21.98 -6.41 6.53
N VAL A 27 -21.06 -7.17 7.10
CA VAL A 27 -21.22 -7.72 8.46
C VAL A 27 -21.26 -6.60 9.48
N GLY A 28 -22.27 -6.60 10.31
CA GLY A 28 -22.58 -5.54 11.29
C GLY A 28 -23.70 -4.60 10.81
N ILE A 29 -24.02 -4.59 9.51
CA ILE A 29 -25.13 -3.81 8.92
C ILE A 29 -26.17 -4.78 8.34
N ASP A 30 -25.79 -5.53 7.30
CA ASP A 30 -26.73 -6.45 6.60
C ASP A 30 -26.85 -7.80 7.31
N LEU A 31 -25.82 -8.21 8.01
CA LEU A 31 -25.74 -9.45 8.77
C LEU A 31 -25.12 -9.19 10.13
N SER A 32 -25.86 -9.45 11.21
CA SER A 32 -25.36 -9.20 12.55
C SER A 32 -24.33 -10.23 13.02
N VAL A 33 -23.39 -9.82 13.84
CA VAL A 33 -22.40 -10.72 14.47
C VAL A 33 -23.09 -11.81 15.30
N LYS A 34 -24.25 -11.49 15.95
CA LYS A 34 -25.02 -12.46 16.73
C LYS A 34 -25.62 -13.57 15.88
N GLU A 35 -26.03 -13.25 14.64
CA GLU A 35 -26.53 -14.25 13.70
C GLU A 35 -25.41 -15.19 13.24
N LEU A 36 -24.23 -14.64 12.94
CA LEU A 36 -23.05 -15.45 12.62
C LEU A 36 -22.71 -16.42 13.76
N GLN A 37 -22.67 -15.92 15.00
CA GLN A 37 -22.36 -16.75 16.18
C GLN A 37 -23.39 -17.85 16.45
N LYS A 38 -24.64 -17.65 16.04
CA LYS A 38 -25.69 -18.67 16.17
C LYS A 38 -25.68 -19.71 15.06
N SER A 39 -25.22 -19.30 13.88
CA SER A 39 -25.32 -20.12 12.65
C SER A 39 -24.06 -20.95 12.39
N PHE A 40 -22.93 -20.61 13.02
CA PHE A 40 -21.66 -21.26 12.77
C PHE A 40 -20.94 -21.62 14.08
N ASP A 41 -20.25 -22.75 14.09
CA ASP A 41 -19.47 -23.23 15.22
C ASP A 41 -18.22 -22.37 15.46
N ALA A 42 -17.69 -21.75 14.41
CA ALA A 42 -16.55 -20.83 14.50
C ALA A 42 -16.65 -19.72 13.45
N VAL A 43 -16.12 -18.55 13.77
CA VAL A 43 -16.04 -17.39 12.87
C VAL A 43 -14.60 -16.94 12.77
N LEU A 44 -14.03 -16.96 11.56
CA LEU A 44 -12.69 -16.44 11.28
C LEU A 44 -12.78 -15.04 10.69
N LEU A 45 -12.14 -14.06 11.34
CA LEU A 45 -12.02 -12.70 10.83
C LEU A 45 -10.78 -12.56 9.95
N ALA A 46 -10.98 -12.42 8.65
CA ALA A 46 -9.92 -12.23 7.66
C ALA A 46 -10.18 -10.97 6.81
N ILE A 47 -10.49 -9.87 7.48
CA ILE A 47 -11.01 -8.62 6.90
C ILE A 47 -9.93 -7.66 6.39
N GLY A 48 -8.66 -7.94 6.66
CA GLY A 48 -7.55 -7.06 6.32
C GLY A 48 -7.53 -5.75 7.14
N ALA A 49 -6.61 -4.86 6.81
CA ALA A 49 -6.47 -3.53 7.41
C ALA A 49 -6.67 -2.47 6.33
N GLN A 50 -7.81 -1.80 6.36
CA GLN A 50 -8.16 -0.76 5.38
C GLN A 50 -7.69 0.64 5.80
N ASN A 51 -7.58 0.90 7.12
CA ASN A 51 -7.14 2.19 7.61
C ASN A 51 -5.62 2.30 7.54
N ALA A 52 -5.13 3.26 6.79
CA ALA A 52 -3.71 3.59 6.75
C ALA A 52 -3.25 4.14 8.12
N ARG A 53 -2.02 3.82 8.50
CA ARG A 53 -1.36 4.53 9.60
C ARG A 53 -1.13 5.96 9.13
N LYS A 54 -1.63 6.92 9.87
CA LYS A 54 -1.42 8.33 9.53
C LYS A 54 0.07 8.68 9.66
N LEU A 55 0.59 9.31 8.63
CA LEU A 55 1.87 9.98 8.70
C LEU A 55 1.66 11.24 9.56
N THR A 56 2.37 11.34 10.69
CA THR A 56 2.27 12.48 11.62
C THR A 56 3.28 13.58 11.35
N THR A 57 4.05 13.43 10.29
CA THR A 57 5.10 14.34 9.85
C THR A 57 4.48 15.62 9.28
N GLU A 58 5.12 16.75 9.49
CA GLU A 58 4.75 18.03 8.90
C GLU A 58 4.64 17.91 7.38
N GLY A 59 3.62 18.54 6.80
CA GLY A 59 3.34 18.50 5.35
C GLY A 59 2.65 17.22 4.88
N ASN A 60 2.15 16.35 5.77
CA ASN A 60 1.48 15.10 5.38
C ASN A 60 0.15 15.30 4.62
N ASP A 61 -0.37 16.51 4.60
CA ASP A 61 -1.61 16.93 3.93
C ASP A 61 -1.37 17.69 2.61
N LEU A 62 -0.11 17.85 2.20
CA LEU A 62 0.24 18.48 0.93
C LEU A 62 -0.26 17.67 -0.28
N ASN A 63 -0.62 18.37 -1.34
CA ASN A 63 -0.94 17.74 -2.61
C ASN A 63 0.24 16.90 -3.12
N GLY A 64 -0.06 15.70 -3.63
CA GLY A 64 0.96 14.75 -4.06
C GLY A 64 1.40 13.77 -2.98
N VAL A 65 0.91 13.92 -1.74
CA VAL A 65 1.08 12.93 -0.67
C VAL A 65 -0.13 11.99 -0.68
N HIS A 66 0.12 10.70 -0.89
CA HIS A 66 -0.95 9.70 -1.04
C HIS A 66 -0.68 8.47 -0.17
N TYR A 67 -1.71 7.87 0.37
CA TYR A 67 -1.61 6.59 1.05
C TYR A 67 -1.69 5.42 0.05
N ALA A 68 -0.98 4.35 0.34
CA ALA A 68 -0.99 3.15 -0.50
C ALA A 68 -2.41 2.57 -0.67
N MET A 69 -3.28 2.71 0.35
CA MET A 69 -4.65 2.21 0.31
C MET A 69 -5.60 3.09 -0.53
N ASP A 70 -5.20 4.28 -0.92
CA ASP A 70 -5.89 5.09 -1.91
C ASP A 70 -5.36 4.78 -3.31
N PHE A 71 -4.05 4.66 -3.46
CA PHE A 71 -3.38 4.42 -4.74
C PHE A 71 -3.61 3.01 -5.30
N LEU A 72 -3.41 1.94 -4.52
CA LEU A 72 -3.45 0.56 -5.02
C LEU A 72 -4.86 0.11 -5.45
N PRO A 73 -5.95 0.41 -4.71
CA PRO A 73 -7.31 0.12 -5.18
C PRO A 73 -7.63 0.84 -6.49
N GLN A 74 -7.20 2.11 -6.63
CA GLN A 74 -7.40 2.87 -7.86
C GLN A 74 -6.66 2.21 -9.04
N CYS A 75 -5.40 1.79 -8.86
CA CYS A 75 -4.66 1.04 -9.86
C CYS A 75 -5.37 -0.27 -10.24
N ASN A 76 -5.96 -0.96 -9.27
CA ASN A 76 -6.71 -2.19 -9.51
C ASN A 76 -7.98 -1.94 -10.33
N ARG A 77 -8.73 -0.90 -10.01
CA ARG A 77 -9.93 -0.49 -10.74
C ARG A 77 -9.58 -0.16 -12.19
N GLY A 78 -8.54 0.67 -12.41
CA GLY A 78 -8.09 1.02 -13.76
C GLY A 78 -7.70 -0.21 -14.60
N VAL A 79 -6.96 -1.19 -14.02
CA VAL A 79 -6.64 -2.45 -14.70
C VAL A 79 -7.90 -3.30 -14.97
N SER A 80 -8.97 -3.10 -14.20
CA SER A 80 -10.25 -3.79 -14.40
C SER A 80 -11.13 -3.14 -15.48
N GLY A 81 -10.73 -1.96 -15.98
CA GLY A 81 -11.45 -1.22 -17.00
C GLY A 81 -12.40 -0.16 -16.45
N ASP A 82 -12.34 0.12 -15.15
CA ASP A 82 -13.14 1.18 -14.56
C ASP A 82 -12.60 2.54 -15.01
N SER A 83 -13.50 3.47 -15.31
CA SER A 83 -13.15 4.87 -15.50
C SER A 83 -12.89 5.54 -14.15
N ILE A 84 -11.78 6.24 -14.04
CA ILE A 84 -11.39 7.04 -12.88
C ILE A 84 -11.37 8.49 -13.32
N PRO A 85 -12.11 9.40 -12.64
CA PRO A 85 -12.07 10.82 -12.94
C PRO A 85 -10.63 11.36 -12.89
N GLU A 86 -10.26 12.23 -13.81
CA GLU A 86 -8.89 12.73 -13.92
C GLU A 86 -8.47 13.57 -12.69
N ASP A 87 -9.39 14.26 -12.06
CA ASP A 87 -9.19 15.05 -10.84
C ASP A 87 -9.00 14.17 -9.57
N GLU A 88 -9.49 12.93 -9.61
CA GLU A 88 -9.28 11.95 -8.52
C GLU A 88 -8.08 11.05 -8.76
N LYS A 89 -7.49 11.11 -9.93
CA LYS A 89 -6.48 10.13 -10.38
C LYS A 89 -5.13 10.35 -9.76
N ILE A 90 -4.70 9.38 -8.95
CA ILE A 90 -3.33 9.31 -8.47
C ILE A 90 -2.46 8.69 -9.57
N TYR A 91 -1.62 9.53 -10.19
CA TYR A 91 -0.81 9.13 -11.35
C TYR A 91 0.64 9.62 -11.21
N SER A 92 1.57 8.68 -11.34
CA SER A 92 3.02 8.91 -11.16
C SER A 92 3.80 9.10 -12.46
N GLY A 93 3.16 8.95 -13.61
CA GLY A 93 3.82 9.08 -14.93
C GLY A 93 4.57 10.39 -15.08
N ASN A 94 5.83 10.32 -15.50
CA ASN A 94 6.75 11.47 -15.65
C ASN A 94 7.04 12.26 -14.36
N LYS A 95 6.67 11.73 -13.19
CA LYS A 95 6.94 12.34 -11.89
C LYS A 95 8.10 11.64 -11.17
N LEU A 96 8.79 12.37 -10.30
CA LEU A 96 9.67 11.78 -9.31
C LEU A 96 8.80 11.23 -8.18
N ALA A 97 8.96 9.97 -7.85
CA ALA A 97 8.18 9.31 -6.81
C ALA A 97 9.07 8.87 -5.65
N ILE A 98 8.55 9.07 -4.42
CA ILE A 98 9.17 8.58 -3.19
C ILE A 98 8.16 7.67 -2.50
N ILE A 99 8.62 6.51 -2.02
CA ILE A 99 7.82 5.56 -1.26
C ILE A 99 8.34 5.55 0.18
N LEU A 100 7.44 5.72 1.14
CA LEU A 100 7.75 5.58 2.57
C LEU A 100 7.26 4.24 3.06
N GLY A 101 8.20 3.39 3.46
CA GLY A 101 7.97 2.03 3.92
C GLY A 101 8.66 0.97 3.05
N GLY A 102 9.01 -0.17 3.65
CA GLY A 102 9.78 -1.27 3.01
C GLY A 102 9.06 -2.60 2.92
N GLY A 103 7.77 -2.67 3.30
CA GLY A 103 6.98 -3.90 3.26
C GLY A 103 6.45 -4.26 1.87
N PHE A 104 5.72 -5.39 1.78
CA PHE A 104 5.13 -5.85 0.52
C PHE A 104 4.18 -4.84 -0.13
N THR A 105 3.44 -4.09 0.68
CA THR A 105 2.57 -3.01 0.16
C THR A 105 3.37 -1.93 -0.58
N ALA A 106 4.55 -1.58 -0.05
CA ALA A 106 5.45 -0.64 -0.71
C ALA A 106 6.01 -1.21 -2.02
N ALA A 107 6.32 -2.51 -2.08
CA ALA A 107 6.74 -3.19 -3.31
C ALA A 107 5.62 -3.19 -4.36
N ASP A 108 4.36 -3.37 -3.94
CA ASP A 108 3.21 -3.26 -4.84
C ASP A 108 3.04 -1.83 -5.38
N CYS A 109 3.26 -0.82 -4.54
CA CYS A 109 3.28 0.59 -4.98
C CYS A 109 4.39 0.81 -6.00
N LEU A 110 5.62 0.35 -5.72
CA LEU A 110 6.76 0.47 -6.62
C LEU A 110 6.45 -0.11 -8.01
N GLY A 111 5.91 -1.33 -8.06
CA GLY A 111 5.54 -1.97 -9.31
C GLY A 111 4.49 -1.19 -10.11
N ASN A 112 3.50 -0.58 -9.44
CA ASN A 112 2.51 0.24 -10.12
C ASN A 112 3.08 1.57 -10.60
N ILE A 113 3.89 2.24 -9.79
CA ILE A 113 4.57 3.50 -10.11
C ILE A 113 5.45 3.31 -11.37
N ASN A 114 6.23 2.22 -11.43
CA ASN A 114 7.06 1.92 -12.59
C ASN A 114 6.24 1.67 -13.86
N ARG A 115 5.15 0.89 -13.75
CA ARG A 115 4.24 0.65 -14.90
C ARG A 115 3.54 1.91 -15.38
N GLN A 116 3.34 2.89 -14.53
CA GLN A 116 2.81 4.21 -14.93
C GLN A 116 3.85 5.11 -15.59
N GLY A 117 5.12 4.69 -15.66
CA GLY A 117 6.18 5.45 -16.29
C GLY A 117 6.68 6.63 -15.45
N ALA A 118 6.83 6.43 -14.15
CA ALA A 118 7.52 7.40 -13.29
C ALA A 118 8.94 7.68 -13.82
N LYS A 119 9.48 8.84 -13.46
CA LYS A 119 10.87 9.18 -13.80
C LYS A 119 11.83 8.16 -13.19
N PRO A 120 12.94 7.88 -13.86
CA PRO A 120 13.99 7.03 -13.33
C PRO A 120 14.37 7.45 -11.90
N ASN A 121 14.74 6.47 -11.07
CA ASN A 121 15.13 6.67 -9.68
C ASN A 121 13.95 6.92 -8.72
N VAL A 122 12.93 6.07 -8.77
CA VAL A 122 12.00 5.94 -7.66
C VAL A 122 12.81 5.65 -6.39
N ARG A 123 12.57 6.41 -5.33
CA ARG A 123 13.26 6.24 -4.05
C ARG A 123 12.33 5.59 -3.05
N GLN A 124 12.88 4.64 -2.31
CA GLN A 124 12.15 3.98 -1.23
C GLN A 124 12.92 4.11 0.07
N PHE A 125 12.28 4.65 1.10
CA PHE A 125 12.86 4.86 2.40
C PHE A 125 12.13 4.06 3.47
N GLU A 126 12.88 3.36 4.32
CA GLU A 126 12.36 2.59 5.42
C GLU A 126 13.02 3.02 6.73
N LEU A 127 12.20 3.19 7.77
CA LEU A 127 12.70 3.57 9.09
C LEU A 127 13.38 2.38 9.80
N VAL A 128 12.84 1.18 9.65
CA VAL A 128 13.35 0.00 10.36
C VAL A 128 14.68 -0.45 9.78
N ASN A 129 15.58 -0.95 10.64
CA ASN A 129 16.86 -1.55 10.23
C ASN A 129 16.65 -2.93 9.56
N MET A 130 15.84 -2.93 8.53
CA MET A 130 15.67 -4.07 7.64
C MET A 130 15.75 -3.50 6.24
N GLU A 131 16.76 -3.91 5.51
CA GLU A 131 16.80 -3.60 4.09
C GLU A 131 15.47 -4.06 3.47
N PRO A 132 14.85 -3.22 2.63
CA PRO A 132 13.68 -3.63 1.87
C PRO A 132 14.02 -4.94 1.20
N ARG A 133 13.21 -5.98 1.40
CA ARG A 133 13.47 -7.28 0.77
C ARG A 133 13.53 -7.08 -0.73
N PRO A 134 14.65 -7.34 -1.39
CA PRO A 134 14.73 -7.20 -2.83
C PRO A 134 13.67 -8.09 -3.45
N THR A 135 12.81 -7.48 -4.23
CA THR A 135 11.86 -8.18 -5.09
C THR A 135 12.29 -7.96 -6.53
N PRO A 136 11.91 -8.81 -7.49
CA PRO A 136 12.23 -8.58 -8.89
C PRO A 136 11.86 -7.18 -9.39
N VAL A 137 10.82 -6.58 -8.80
CA VAL A 137 10.39 -5.21 -9.12
C VAL A 137 11.45 -4.15 -8.75
N HIS A 138 12.21 -4.35 -7.67
CA HIS A 138 13.30 -3.46 -7.28
C HIS A 138 14.48 -3.54 -8.25
N GLU A 139 14.80 -4.76 -8.71
CA GLU A 139 15.88 -4.99 -9.67
C GLU A 139 15.56 -4.38 -11.04
N GLU A 140 14.33 -4.58 -11.52
CA GLU A 140 13.85 -4.03 -12.80
C GLU A 140 13.81 -2.50 -12.81
N ALA A 141 13.56 -1.88 -11.67
CA ALA A 141 13.28 -0.45 -11.55
C ALA A 141 14.52 0.41 -11.28
N ASN A 142 15.68 -0.17 -11.03
CA ASN A 142 16.86 0.56 -10.54
C ASN A 142 16.49 1.51 -9.38
N THR A 143 15.76 0.99 -8.40
CA THR A 143 15.20 1.76 -7.28
C THR A 143 16.26 2.03 -6.22
N ASP A 144 16.42 3.28 -5.80
CA ASP A 144 17.28 3.65 -4.66
C ASP A 144 16.53 3.33 -3.35
N CYS A 145 16.83 2.19 -2.75
CA CYS A 145 16.25 1.74 -1.48
C CYS A 145 17.22 2.01 -0.33
N ARG A 146 16.74 2.71 0.70
CA ARG A 146 17.52 3.01 1.90
C ARG A 146 16.75 2.66 3.16
N ALA A 147 17.39 1.91 4.05
CA ALA A 147 16.92 1.66 5.41
C ALA A 147 17.45 2.72 6.40
N ASN A 148 16.91 2.72 7.60
CA ASN A 148 17.30 3.63 8.68
C ASN A 148 17.10 5.12 8.35
N ILE A 149 16.06 5.44 7.60
CA ILE A 149 15.70 6.83 7.28
C ILE A 149 14.43 7.21 8.04
N LEU A 150 14.58 8.15 8.96
CA LEU A 150 13.44 8.80 9.62
C LEU A 150 13.02 10.03 8.80
N THR A 151 11.77 10.04 8.39
CA THR A 151 11.18 11.21 7.72
C THR A 151 10.84 12.27 8.76
N GLU A 152 11.37 13.46 8.62
CA GLU A 152 11.14 14.59 9.53
C GLU A 152 10.08 15.55 9.02
N ALA A 153 10.11 15.88 7.73
CA ALA A 153 9.15 16.79 7.11
C ALA A 153 8.95 16.48 5.61
N LEU A 154 7.78 16.84 5.13
CA LEU A 154 7.48 16.99 3.71
C LEU A 154 7.43 18.48 3.39
N ILE A 155 8.21 18.91 2.43
CA ILE A 155 8.45 20.33 2.15
C ILE A 155 7.51 20.81 1.05
N ASP A 156 6.79 21.89 1.35
CA ASP A 156 5.91 22.60 0.43
C ASP A 156 6.71 23.33 -0.65
N ASP A 157 6.17 23.42 -1.85
CA ASP A 157 6.69 24.27 -2.93
C ASP A 157 6.26 25.75 -2.80
N GLY A 158 5.40 26.07 -1.84
CA GLY A 158 4.80 27.40 -1.62
C GLY A 158 3.41 27.54 -2.25
N GLU A 159 2.92 26.51 -2.93
CA GLU A 159 1.59 26.47 -3.57
C GLU A 159 0.74 25.29 -3.03
N GLY A 160 1.19 24.66 -1.93
CA GLY A 160 0.49 23.55 -1.29
C GLY A 160 0.78 22.17 -1.91
N ASN A 161 1.84 22.03 -2.71
CA ASN A 161 2.25 20.74 -3.25
C ASN A 161 3.55 20.26 -2.62
N VAL A 162 3.71 18.94 -2.49
CA VAL A 162 4.96 18.37 -1.99
C VAL A 162 6.08 18.53 -3.02
N LYS A 163 7.18 19.16 -2.60
CA LYS A 163 8.37 19.41 -3.41
C LYS A 163 9.54 18.51 -3.05
N ALA A 164 9.68 18.21 -1.78
CA ALA A 164 10.81 17.45 -1.26
C ALA A 164 10.44 16.70 0.02
N LEU A 165 11.30 15.75 0.38
CA LEU A 165 11.27 15.07 1.67
C LEU A 165 12.56 15.42 2.42
N GLN A 166 12.43 15.82 3.67
CA GLN A 166 13.51 15.93 4.62
C GLN A 166 13.53 14.71 5.52
N GLY A 167 14.68 14.09 5.65
CA GLY A 167 14.87 12.94 6.52
C GLY A 167 16.30 12.83 7.03
N ILE A 168 16.47 12.11 8.12
CA ILE A 168 17.76 11.84 8.74
C ILE A 168 18.03 10.33 8.78
N THR A 169 19.31 9.99 8.72
CA THR A 169 19.76 8.60 8.98
C THR A 169 19.80 8.37 10.48
N VAL A 170 19.20 7.28 10.93
CA VAL A 170 19.16 6.91 12.34
C VAL A 170 19.97 5.64 12.60
N GLU A 171 20.51 5.52 13.82
CA GLU A 171 21.16 4.30 14.29
C GLU A 171 20.29 3.64 15.36
N TRP A 172 20.04 2.37 15.19
CA TRP A 172 19.31 1.55 16.16
C TRP A 172 20.27 0.97 17.18
N LYS A 173 20.02 1.22 18.47
CA LYS A 173 20.83 0.67 19.57
C LYS A 173 19.99 -0.29 20.39
N LYS A 174 20.61 -1.39 20.84
CA LYS A 174 19.99 -2.27 21.83
C LYS A 174 20.31 -1.74 23.23
N LYS A 175 19.25 -1.50 24.02
CA LYS A 175 19.35 -1.17 25.43
C LYS A 175 18.46 -2.13 26.21
N ASN A 176 19.05 -2.93 27.13
CA ASN A 176 18.34 -3.95 27.93
C ASN A 176 17.55 -4.97 27.10
N GLY A 177 18.03 -5.29 25.89
CA GLY A 177 17.37 -6.23 24.97
C GLY A 177 16.29 -5.61 24.06
N GLU A 178 15.91 -4.38 24.26
CA GLU A 178 15.00 -3.61 23.41
C GLU A 178 15.77 -2.76 22.40
N ILE A 179 15.21 -2.60 21.22
CA ILE A 179 15.74 -1.71 20.18
C ILE A 179 15.21 -0.31 20.46
N ILE A 180 16.12 0.66 20.59
CA ILE A 180 15.83 2.07 20.82
C ILE A 180 16.46 2.95 19.74
#